data_5ecb62de6aebfc30c447c2b565e76f4e
#
_entry.id   5ecb62de6aebfc30c447c2b565e76f4e
#
_cell.length_a   1.000
_cell.length_b   1.000
_cell.length_c   1.000
_cell.angle_alpha   90.00
_cell.angle_beta   90.00
_cell.angle_gamma   90.00
#
_symmetry.space_group_name_H-M   'P 1'
#
loop_
_entity.id
_entity.type
_entity.pdbx_description
1 polymer ?
#
loop_
_entity_poly.entity_id
_entity_poly.type
_entity_poly.pdbx_seq_one_letter_code
_entity_poly.pdbx_strand_id
1 'polypeptide(L)'
;EFGKNIHALASYYLRGENIDKMELSLSEHEAAVWNYLKGIKYFGYEVVNTEYNLSLKLGDAFFGGRLDALVKEDDTYYILDYKTGSAPKNAKFDYQTMIYLLAVSKFFKTDKVKFIYIDLKNKEELAVEYSPELGEEYQKRLVNAAAKINSDEIPPKKTECKCEYKAVCF
;
A
#
# COMPACT_ATOMS: atom_id res chain seq x y z
N GLU A 1 6.16 3.80 16.46
CA GLU A 1 6.36 2.46 17.02
C GLU A 1 5.11 1.58 16.86
N PHE A 2 3.94 2.06 17.26
CA PHE A 2 2.66 1.36 17.12
C PHE A 2 2.40 0.74 15.73
N GLY A 3 2.50 1.54 14.65
CA GLY A 3 2.27 1.04 13.29
C GLY A 3 3.22 -0.09 12.90
N LYS A 4 4.51 0.03 13.23
CA LYS A 4 5.50 -1.01 12.92
C LYS A 4 5.20 -2.34 13.60
N ASN A 5 4.75 -2.30 14.86
CA ASN A 5 4.39 -3.51 15.62
C ASN A 5 3.22 -4.25 14.97
N ILE A 6 2.17 -3.52 14.57
CA ILE A 6 0.98 -4.12 13.95
C ILE A 6 1.31 -4.70 12.56
N HIS A 7 2.09 -3.99 11.73
CA HIS A 7 2.51 -4.52 10.41
C HIS A 7 3.36 -5.79 10.55
N ALA A 8 4.34 -5.78 11.47
CA ALA A 8 5.15 -6.97 11.74
C ALA A 8 4.30 -8.15 12.21
N LEU A 9 3.39 -7.91 13.16
CA LEU A 9 2.51 -8.93 13.70
C LEU A 9 1.60 -9.53 12.61
N ALA A 10 1.01 -8.68 11.76
CA ALA A 10 0.20 -9.11 10.63
C ALA A 10 1.01 -9.97 9.64
N SER A 11 2.24 -9.56 9.33
CA SER A 11 3.12 -10.29 8.44
C SER A 11 3.48 -11.68 8.99
N TYR A 12 3.86 -11.79 10.26
CA TYR A 12 4.17 -13.09 10.90
C TYR A 12 2.93 -13.99 10.97
N TYR A 13 1.79 -13.43 11.36
CA TYR A 13 0.53 -14.18 11.45
C TYR A 13 0.12 -14.77 10.09
N LEU A 14 0.14 -13.95 9.03
CA LEU A 14 -0.22 -14.40 7.68
C LEU A 14 0.74 -15.47 7.15
N ARG A 15 2.00 -15.49 7.57
CA ARG A 15 2.96 -16.55 7.24
C ARG A 15 2.79 -17.82 8.09
N GLY A 16 1.86 -17.84 9.02
CA GLY A 16 1.65 -18.98 9.92
C GLY A 16 2.74 -19.14 10.97
N GLU A 17 3.48 -18.07 11.27
CA GLU A 17 4.51 -18.10 12.32
C GLU A 17 3.89 -17.96 13.72
N ASN A 18 4.60 -18.47 14.73
CA ASN A 18 4.14 -18.32 16.11
C ASN A 18 4.32 -16.87 16.58
N ILE A 19 3.23 -16.24 16.98
CA ILE A 19 3.16 -14.85 17.42
C ILE A 19 2.79 -14.67 18.90
N ASP A 20 2.68 -15.75 19.67
CA ASP A 20 2.20 -15.70 21.05
C ASP A 20 2.95 -14.68 21.92
N LYS A 21 4.27 -14.64 21.80
CA LYS A 21 5.10 -13.69 22.56
C LYS A 21 4.85 -12.24 22.14
N MET A 22 4.58 -12.02 20.85
CA MET A 22 4.28 -10.68 20.34
C MET A 22 2.90 -10.24 20.83
N GLU A 23 1.89 -11.12 20.76
CA GLU A 23 0.55 -10.83 21.27
C GLU A 23 0.55 -10.50 22.76
N LEU A 24 1.33 -11.24 23.57
CA LEU A 24 1.47 -10.98 25.01
C LEU A 24 2.16 -9.63 25.34
N SER A 25 2.92 -9.08 24.41
CA SER A 25 3.60 -7.79 24.59
C SER A 25 2.80 -6.58 24.14
N LEU A 26 1.62 -6.79 23.55
CA LEU A 26 0.77 -5.71 23.06
C LEU A 26 0.20 -4.90 24.22
N SER A 27 0.19 -3.57 24.05
CA SER A 27 -0.63 -2.70 24.88
C SER A 27 -2.12 -2.98 24.63
N GLU A 28 -2.98 -2.55 25.53
CA GLU A 28 -4.44 -2.71 25.41
C GLU A 28 -4.98 -2.13 24.09
N HIS A 29 -4.46 -0.97 23.68
CA HIS A 29 -4.82 -0.35 22.41
C HIS A 29 -4.36 -1.17 21.19
N GLU A 30 -3.11 -1.66 21.21
CA GLU A 30 -2.58 -2.53 20.14
C GLU A 30 -3.37 -3.82 20.04
N ALA A 31 -3.70 -4.44 21.17
CA ALA A 31 -4.51 -5.66 21.20
C ALA A 31 -5.91 -5.45 20.60
N ALA A 32 -6.56 -4.31 20.87
CA ALA A 32 -7.86 -3.97 20.31
C ALA A 32 -7.81 -3.80 18.78
N VAL A 33 -6.75 -3.17 18.25
CA VAL A 33 -6.52 -3.02 16.80
C VAL A 33 -6.17 -4.36 16.18
N TRP A 34 -5.31 -5.13 16.82
CA TRP A 34 -4.92 -6.45 16.35
C TRP A 34 -6.11 -7.42 16.26
N ASN A 35 -6.98 -7.43 17.27
CA ASN A 35 -8.19 -8.25 17.25
C ASN A 35 -9.15 -7.87 16.11
N TYR A 36 -9.26 -6.57 15.79
CA TYR A 36 -9.99 -6.14 14.60
C TYR A 36 -9.34 -6.68 13.33
N LEU A 37 -8.03 -6.50 13.18
CA LEU A 37 -7.29 -6.90 11.98
C LEU A 37 -7.34 -8.43 11.75
N LYS A 38 -7.23 -9.24 12.81
CA LYS A 38 -7.40 -10.69 12.71
C LYS A 38 -8.80 -11.11 12.24
N GLY A 39 -9.81 -10.30 12.51
CA GLY A 39 -11.21 -10.58 12.18
C GLY A 39 -11.61 -10.19 10.76
N ILE A 40 -10.78 -9.46 10.01
CA ILE A 40 -11.13 -9.09 8.63
C ILE A 40 -11.08 -10.32 7.70
N LYS A 41 -11.98 -10.35 6.73
CA LYS A 41 -12.12 -11.49 5.81
C LYS A 41 -10.83 -11.85 5.06
N TYR A 42 -10.02 -10.86 4.72
CA TYR A 42 -8.79 -11.06 3.92
C TYR A 42 -7.74 -11.92 4.62
N PHE A 43 -7.76 -11.98 5.95
CA PHE A 43 -6.85 -12.83 6.72
C PHE A 43 -7.19 -14.32 6.64
N GLY A 44 -8.37 -14.66 6.10
CA GLY A 44 -8.77 -16.02 5.77
C GLY A 44 -8.46 -16.44 4.33
N TYR A 45 -7.94 -15.53 3.48
CA TYR A 45 -7.61 -15.80 2.10
C TYR A 45 -6.24 -16.50 1.95
N GLU A 46 -5.97 -17.06 0.79
CA GLU A 46 -4.66 -17.62 0.45
C GLU A 46 -3.59 -16.53 0.49
N VAL A 47 -2.55 -16.70 1.29
CA VAL A 47 -1.44 -15.75 1.38
C VAL A 47 -0.48 -15.98 0.23
N VAL A 48 -0.35 -14.98 -0.63
CA VAL A 48 0.61 -15.01 -1.76
C VAL A 48 1.97 -14.51 -1.28
N ASN A 49 2.00 -13.37 -0.57
CA ASN A 49 3.23 -12.82 0.01
C ASN A 49 2.94 -11.76 1.08
N THR A 50 3.91 -11.49 1.96
CA THR A 50 3.88 -10.39 2.93
C THR A 50 5.17 -9.60 2.87
N GLU A 51 5.13 -8.29 3.19
CA GLU A 51 6.30 -7.40 3.16
C GLU A 51 7.04 -7.48 1.81
N TYR A 52 6.29 -7.55 0.72
CA TYR A 52 6.80 -7.89 -0.60
C TYR A 52 7.26 -6.66 -1.38
N ASN A 53 8.51 -6.68 -1.82
CA ASN A 53 9.07 -5.63 -2.66
C ASN A 53 8.59 -5.81 -4.10
N LEU A 54 7.86 -4.82 -4.60
CA LEU A 54 7.44 -4.72 -5.99
C LEU A 54 8.34 -3.76 -6.76
N SER A 55 8.54 -4.08 -8.02
CA SER A 55 9.21 -3.22 -9.00
C SER A 55 8.40 -3.19 -10.29
N LEU A 56 8.17 -2.00 -10.82
CA LEU A 56 7.44 -1.76 -12.05
C LEU A 56 8.28 -0.89 -12.97
N LYS A 57 8.61 -1.41 -14.17
CA LYS A 57 9.27 -0.63 -15.21
C LYS A 57 8.24 -0.08 -16.18
N LEU A 58 8.26 1.24 -16.42
CA LEU A 58 7.44 1.95 -17.41
C LEU A 58 8.36 2.86 -18.24
N GLY A 59 8.60 2.51 -19.50
CA GLY A 59 9.61 3.17 -20.32
C GLY A 59 10.99 3.03 -19.66
N ASP A 60 11.66 4.15 -19.44
CA ASP A 60 12.98 4.19 -18.77
C ASP A 60 12.89 4.40 -17.25
N ALA A 61 11.70 4.58 -16.72
CA ALA A 61 11.48 4.79 -15.30
C ALA A 61 11.20 3.48 -14.55
N PHE A 62 11.76 3.40 -13.33
CA PHE A 62 11.49 2.31 -12.39
C PHE A 62 10.72 2.87 -11.19
N PHE A 63 9.64 2.20 -10.87
CA PHE A 63 8.81 2.48 -9.69
C PHE A 63 8.91 1.29 -8.76
N GLY A 64 9.16 1.53 -7.50
CA GLY A 64 9.27 0.47 -6.51
C GLY A 64 8.52 0.81 -5.24
N GLY A 65 8.21 -0.21 -4.47
CA GLY A 65 7.61 -0.09 -3.15
C GLY A 65 7.49 -1.45 -2.49
N ARG A 66 7.11 -1.45 -1.21
CA ARG A 66 6.86 -2.66 -0.44
C ARG A 66 5.41 -2.67 -0.01
N LEU A 67 4.67 -3.67 -0.46
CA LEU A 67 3.31 -3.89 0.01
C LEU A 67 3.30 -4.69 1.32
N ASP A 68 2.31 -4.43 2.17
CA ASP A 68 2.21 -5.09 3.47
C ASP A 68 1.80 -6.55 3.32
N ALA A 69 0.74 -6.83 2.55
CA ALA A 69 0.35 -8.19 2.21
C ALA A 69 -0.32 -8.27 0.84
N LEU A 70 -0.12 -9.39 0.17
CA LEU A 70 -0.82 -9.81 -1.04
C LEU A 70 -1.51 -11.13 -0.74
N VAL A 71 -2.82 -11.15 -0.83
CA VAL A 71 -3.63 -12.35 -0.62
C VAL A 71 -4.52 -12.61 -1.82
N LYS A 72 -5.05 -13.82 -1.93
CA LYS A 72 -5.86 -14.26 -3.07
C LYS A 72 -7.09 -15.01 -2.60
N GLU A 73 -8.22 -14.74 -3.21
CA GLU A 73 -9.44 -15.54 -3.10
C GLU A 73 -9.94 -15.83 -4.51
N ASP A 74 -10.11 -17.08 -4.82
CA ASP A 74 -10.38 -17.58 -6.18
C ASP A 74 -9.35 -17.04 -7.18
N ASP A 75 -9.78 -16.26 -8.17
CA ASP A 75 -8.92 -15.64 -9.18
C ASP A 75 -8.57 -14.16 -8.87
N THR A 76 -9.02 -13.63 -7.74
CA THR A 76 -8.86 -12.21 -7.41
C THR A 76 -7.72 -12.02 -6.42
N TYR A 77 -6.80 -11.11 -6.75
CA TYR A 77 -5.72 -10.68 -5.88
C TYR A 77 -6.12 -9.44 -5.09
N TYR A 78 -5.81 -9.43 -3.81
CA TYR A 78 -6.07 -8.32 -2.89
C TYR A 78 -4.73 -7.83 -2.34
N ILE A 79 -4.42 -6.59 -2.63
CA ILE A 79 -3.27 -5.89 -2.04
C ILE A 79 -3.77 -5.23 -0.77
N LEU A 80 -3.23 -5.60 0.37
CA LEU A 80 -3.60 -5.02 1.67
C LEU A 80 -2.56 -4.00 2.08
N ASP A 81 -3.02 -2.86 2.57
CA ASP A 81 -2.21 -1.77 3.10
C ASP A 81 -2.81 -1.26 4.41
N TYR A 82 -2.08 -1.44 5.50
CA TYR A 82 -2.55 -1.09 6.85
C TYR A 82 -2.19 0.35 7.18
N LYS A 83 -3.20 1.20 7.37
CA LYS A 83 -3.00 2.60 7.71
C LYS A 83 -3.30 2.85 9.18
N THR A 84 -2.30 3.36 9.91
CA THR A 84 -2.47 3.87 11.30
C THR A 84 -3.01 5.30 11.33
N GLY A 85 -2.95 5.99 10.20
CA GLY A 85 -3.64 7.25 9.92
C GLY A 85 -4.81 7.03 8.96
N SER A 86 -5.34 8.11 8.39
CA SER A 86 -6.44 8.02 7.42
C SER A 86 -5.95 7.55 6.05
N ALA A 87 -6.79 6.82 5.34
CA ALA A 87 -6.57 6.51 3.93
C ALA A 87 -6.48 7.80 3.09
N PRO A 88 -5.78 7.80 1.94
CA PRO A 88 -5.69 8.97 1.08
C PRO A 88 -7.06 9.44 0.62
N LYS A 89 -7.31 10.77 0.64
CA LYS A 89 -8.59 11.35 0.18
C LYS A 89 -8.93 10.99 -1.27
N ASN A 90 -7.90 10.83 -2.12
CA ASN A 90 -8.04 10.39 -3.51
C ASN A 90 -7.29 9.06 -3.69
N ALA A 91 -7.74 8.03 -2.98
CA ALA A 91 -7.12 6.71 -2.98
C ALA A 91 -6.94 6.14 -4.40
N LYS A 92 -7.89 6.37 -5.30
CA LYS A 92 -7.85 5.89 -6.68
C LYS A 92 -6.63 6.38 -7.46
N PHE A 93 -6.16 7.61 -7.20
CA PHE A 93 -5.04 8.25 -7.88
C PHE A 93 -3.86 8.52 -6.93
N ASP A 94 -3.82 7.86 -5.80
CA ASP A 94 -2.63 7.82 -4.97
C ASP A 94 -1.52 7.05 -5.67
N TYR A 95 -0.27 7.53 -5.57
CA TYR A 95 0.87 6.91 -6.25
C TYR A 95 1.09 5.45 -5.83
N GLN A 96 0.89 5.13 -4.56
CA GLN A 96 1.01 3.79 -4.03
C GLN A 96 -0.02 2.85 -4.69
N THR A 97 -1.29 3.28 -4.74
CA THR A 97 -2.37 2.54 -5.42
C THR A 97 -2.05 2.30 -6.89
N MET A 98 -1.66 3.36 -7.62
CA MET A 98 -1.36 3.26 -9.05
C MET A 98 -0.23 2.28 -9.33
N ILE A 99 0.88 2.39 -8.59
CA ILE A 99 2.07 1.54 -8.76
C ILE A 99 1.72 0.08 -8.45
N TYR A 100 1.06 -0.18 -7.32
CA TYR A 100 0.84 -1.54 -6.86
C TYR A 100 -0.22 -2.28 -7.68
N LEU A 101 -1.33 -1.63 -8.04
CA LEU A 101 -2.33 -2.23 -8.94
C LEU A 101 -1.73 -2.59 -10.29
N LEU A 102 -0.96 -1.67 -10.91
CA LEU A 102 -0.27 -1.95 -12.17
C LEU A 102 0.77 -3.06 -12.04
N ALA A 103 1.59 -3.05 -10.99
CA ALA A 103 2.64 -4.03 -10.81
C ALA A 103 2.07 -5.44 -10.62
N VAL A 104 1.07 -5.58 -9.76
CA VAL A 104 0.41 -6.87 -9.50
C VAL A 104 -0.34 -7.37 -10.74
N SER A 105 -1.11 -6.49 -11.41
CA SER A 105 -1.81 -6.85 -12.65
C SER A 105 -0.86 -7.35 -13.73
N LYS A 106 0.25 -6.64 -13.95
CA LYS A 106 1.26 -7.04 -14.95
C LYS A 106 2.00 -8.32 -14.57
N PHE A 107 2.38 -8.47 -13.30
CA PHE A 107 3.14 -9.62 -12.84
C PHE A 107 2.33 -10.92 -12.93
N PHE A 108 1.07 -10.89 -12.46
CA PHE A 108 0.19 -12.05 -12.47
C PHE A 108 -0.64 -12.17 -13.76
N LYS A 109 -0.53 -11.21 -14.69
CA LYS A 109 -1.24 -11.18 -15.97
C LYS A 109 -2.76 -11.31 -15.79
N THR A 110 -3.31 -10.51 -14.89
CA THR A 110 -4.74 -10.53 -14.54
C THR A 110 -5.27 -9.12 -14.30
N ASP A 111 -6.55 -8.92 -14.65
CA ASP A 111 -7.27 -7.69 -14.32
C ASP A 111 -8.05 -7.79 -13.01
N LYS A 112 -8.09 -8.99 -12.40
CA LYS A 112 -8.77 -9.24 -11.14
C LYS A 112 -7.87 -8.86 -9.96
N VAL A 113 -7.65 -7.56 -9.77
CA VAL A 113 -6.81 -7.01 -8.70
C VAL A 113 -7.56 -5.92 -7.97
N LYS A 114 -7.52 -5.93 -6.64
CA LYS A 114 -8.08 -4.91 -5.77
C LYS A 114 -7.03 -4.42 -4.78
N PHE A 115 -6.99 -3.13 -4.55
CA PHE A 115 -6.20 -2.51 -3.50
C PHE A 115 -7.11 -2.16 -2.34
N ILE A 116 -6.76 -2.62 -1.15
CA ILE A 116 -7.57 -2.44 0.06
C ILE A 116 -6.76 -1.64 1.08
N TYR A 117 -7.16 -0.40 1.31
CA TYR A 117 -6.72 0.37 2.47
C TYR A 117 -7.51 -0.08 3.70
N ILE A 118 -6.81 -0.46 4.75
CA ILE A 118 -7.40 -0.85 6.03
C ILE A 118 -7.05 0.23 7.04
N ASP A 119 -8.01 1.10 7.33
CA ASP A 119 -7.88 2.14 8.35
C ASP A 119 -8.01 1.51 9.74
N LEU A 120 -6.88 1.34 10.40
CA LEU A 120 -6.81 0.71 11.72
C LEU A 120 -7.40 1.57 12.83
N LYS A 121 -7.43 2.89 12.63
CA LYS A 121 -7.96 3.84 13.61
C LYS A 121 -9.50 3.84 13.61
N ASN A 122 -10.08 3.91 12.40
CA ASN A 122 -11.52 4.01 12.23
C ASN A 122 -12.19 2.65 12.03
N LYS A 123 -11.38 1.58 11.83
CA LYS A 123 -11.84 0.22 11.50
C LYS A 123 -12.69 0.19 10.23
N GLU A 124 -12.21 0.90 9.22
CA GLU A 124 -12.87 1.04 7.93
C GLU A 124 -11.99 0.47 6.82
N GLU A 125 -12.61 0.07 5.74
CA GLU A 125 -11.94 -0.44 4.54
C GLU A 125 -12.30 0.44 3.35
N LEU A 126 -11.30 0.78 2.52
CA LEU A 126 -11.50 1.47 1.26
C LEU A 126 -10.87 0.66 0.14
N ALA A 127 -11.71 0.22 -0.80
CA ALA A 127 -11.26 -0.58 -1.93
C ALA A 127 -11.12 0.26 -3.21
N VAL A 128 -10.05 -0.01 -3.97
CA VAL A 128 -9.88 0.46 -5.34
C VAL A 128 -9.71 -0.76 -6.25
N GLU A 129 -10.61 -0.91 -7.21
CA GLU A 129 -10.57 -2.01 -8.17
C GLU A 129 -9.79 -1.60 -9.41
N TYR A 130 -8.97 -2.53 -9.90
CA TYR A 130 -8.26 -2.35 -11.17
C TYR A 130 -9.21 -2.58 -12.35
N SER A 131 -8.98 -1.83 -13.44
CA SER A 131 -9.48 -2.14 -14.76
C SER A 131 -8.42 -1.81 -15.81
N PRO A 132 -8.48 -2.40 -17.01
CA PRO A 132 -7.54 -2.08 -18.11
C PRO A 132 -7.48 -0.59 -18.43
N GLU A 133 -8.63 0.09 -18.49
CA GLU A 133 -8.73 1.53 -18.78
C GLU A 133 -8.05 2.36 -17.68
N LEU A 134 -8.27 1.96 -16.43
CA LEU A 134 -7.63 2.60 -15.29
C LEU A 134 -6.11 2.37 -15.32
N GLY A 135 -5.69 1.17 -15.73
CA GLY A 135 -4.29 0.81 -15.91
C GLY A 135 -3.57 1.69 -16.95
N GLU A 136 -4.23 2.00 -18.07
CA GLU A 136 -3.71 2.93 -19.07
C GLU A 136 -3.55 4.35 -18.51
N GLU A 137 -4.53 4.82 -17.75
CA GLU A 137 -4.46 6.13 -17.11
C GLU A 137 -3.33 6.19 -16.09
N TYR A 138 -3.16 5.13 -15.29
CA TYR A 138 -2.07 5.02 -14.31
C TYR A 138 -0.70 5.06 -14.98
N GLN A 139 -0.52 4.32 -16.09
CA GLN A 139 0.74 4.37 -16.86
C GLN A 139 1.06 5.79 -17.30
N LYS A 140 0.10 6.50 -17.92
CA LYS A 140 0.28 7.87 -18.38
C LYS A 140 0.67 8.80 -17.22
N ARG A 141 -0.03 8.71 -16.09
CA ARG A 141 0.25 9.55 -14.91
C ARG A 141 1.63 9.29 -14.33
N LEU A 142 2.02 8.03 -14.19
CA LEU A 142 3.32 7.65 -13.62
C LEU A 142 4.47 8.05 -14.54
N VAL A 143 4.36 7.83 -15.85
CA VAL A 143 5.37 8.27 -16.83
C VAL A 143 5.51 9.79 -16.81
N ASN A 144 4.41 10.54 -16.78
CA ASN A 144 4.44 11.99 -16.68
C ASN A 144 5.08 12.48 -15.35
N ALA A 145 4.81 11.79 -14.25
CA ALA A 145 5.42 12.13 -12.97
C ALA A 145 6.95 11.88 -13.00
N ALA A 146 7.38 10.75 -13.57
CA ALA A 146 8.81 10.46 -13.72
C ALA A 146 9.50 11.49 -14.63
N ALA A 147 8.88 11.87 -15.75
CA ALA A 147 9.42 12.89 -16.65
C ALA A 147 9.61 14.23 -15.91
N LYS A 148 8.65 14.63 -15.08
CA LYS A 148 8.79 15.87 -14.27
C LYS A 148 9.90 15.79 -13.23
N ILE A 149 10.10 14.63 -12.58
CA ILE A 149 11.18 14.43 -11.61
C ILE A 149 12.55 14.48 -12.29
N ASN A 150 12.63 13.96 -13.51
CA ASN A 150 13.88 13.91 -14.29
C ASN A 150 14.10 15.17 -15.15
N SER A 151 13.18 16.13 -15.13
CA SER A 151 13.38 17.41 -15.81
C SER A 151 14.25 18.33 -14.95
N ASP A 152 15.02 19.22 -15.60
CA ASP A 152 15.80 20.25 -14.92
C ASP A 152 14.91 21.38 -14.34
N GLU A 153 13.59 21.26 -14.47
CA GLU A 153 12.65 22.22 -13.93
C GLU A 153 12.50 22.06 -12.41
N ILE A 154 12.99 23.05 -11.67
CA ILE A 154 12.78 23.11 -10.23
C ILE A 154 11.33 23.55 -9.97
N PRO A 155 10.51 22.74 -9.29
CA PRO A 155 9.14 23.13 -9.00
C PRO A 155 9.11 24.37 -8.09
N PRO A 156 8.16 25.28 -8.30
CA PRO A 156 8.06 26.50 -7.51
C PRO A 156 7.85 26.17 -6.03
N LYS A 157 8.53 26.90 -5.15
CA LYS A 157 8.38 26.79 -3.71
C LYS A 157 6.93 27.01 -3.29
N LYS A 158 6.36 26.06 -2.56
CA LYS A 158 5.05 26.25 -1.93
C LYS A 158 5.20 27.18 -0.72
N THR A 159 4.47 28.29 -0.72
CA THR A 159 4.51 29.32 0.33
C THR A 159 4.19 28.79 1.73
N GLU A 160 3.40 27.73 1.83
CA GLU A 160 2.99 27.09 3.11
C GLU A 160 3.62 25.71 3.33
N CYS A 161 4.82 25.48 2.81
CA CYS A 161 5.50 24.21 3.00
C CYS A 161 5.91 24.02 4.46
N LYS A 162 5.47 22.91 5.08
CA LYS A 162 5.83 22.51 6.46
C LYS A 162 6.88 21.39 6.49
N CYS A 163 7.50 21.07 5.36
CA CYS A 163 8.51 20.00 5.30
C CYS A 163 9.84 20.43 5.95
N GLU A 164 10.62 19.46 6.38
CA GLU A 164 11.95 19.67 6.99
C GLU A 164 12.93 20.41 6.08
N TYR A 165 12.76 20.29 4.77
CA TYR A 165 13.60 20.92 3.76
C TYR A 165 13.18 22.35 3.39
N LYS A 166 12.23 22.94 4.10
CA LYS A 166 11.70 24.29 3.82
C LYS A 166 12.79 25.34 3.69
N ALA A 167 13.87 25.22 4.45
CA ALA A 167 14.97 26.17 4.45
C ALA A 167 15.88 26.08 3.21
N VAL A 168 15.89 24.94 2.51
CA VAL A 168 16.75 24.67 1.34
C VAL A 168 15.97 24.62 0.02
N CYS A 169 14.65 24.75 0.06
CA CYS A 169 13.83 24.87 -1.15
C CYS A 169 13.95 26.30 -1.71
N PHE A 170 14.34 26.43 -2.98
CA PHE A 170 14.43 27.69 -3.73
C PHE A 170 13.10 28.14 -4.30
#